data_fdb596e778db6999fbc730c9f0e00f8b
#
_entry.id   fdb596e778db6999fbc730c9f0e00f8b
#
_cell.length_a   1.000
_cell.length_b   1.000
_cell.length_c   1.000
_cell.angle_alpha   90.00
_cell.angle_beta   90.00
_cell.angle_gamma   90.00
#
_symmetry.space_group_name_H-M   'P 1'
#
loop_
_entity.id
_entity.type
_entity.pdbx_description
1 polymer ?
#
loop_
_entity_poly.entity_id
_entity_poly.type
_entity_poly.pdbx_seq_one_letter_code
_entity_poly.pdbx_strand_id
1 'polypeptide(L)'
;HLNLRISTRGGSAVPDGPVGIREATLADNEGLLALTRATPMAGKVALRIDRDPDFFALLRMRGESVVYVATCGGEVVGCISAALRTVYICGAPETAAYVGDMKVHPRFSGSRIALRLIQALEAYLRSACVDVCFSVVADGNLRAMPLFQGRLGIPRWAPLGRFLVSGLL
;
A
#
# COMPACT_ATOMS: atom_id res chain seq x y z
N HIS A 1 -4.56 23.61 46.04
CA HIS A 1 -3.68 22.73 45.28
C HIS A 1 -4.52 21.86 44.37
N LEU A 2 -4.57 22.23 43.09
CA LEU A 2 -5.25 21.51 42.03
C LEU A 2 -4.26 20.53 41.41
N ASN A 3 -4.37 19.22 41.70
CA ASN A 3 -3.57 18.19 41.11
C ASN A 3 -4.19 17.81 39.75
N LEU A 4 -3.63 18.36 38.66
CA LEU A 4 -3.96 17.96 37.30
C LEU A 4 -3.22 16.66 37.00
N ARG A 5 -3.90 15.50 37.06
CA ARG A 5 -3.38 14.24 36.50
C ARG A 5 -3.52 14.33 34.97
N ILE A 6 -2.43 14.56 34.29
CA ILE A 6 -2.36 14.35 32.84
C ILE A 6 -2.33 12.83 32.62
N SER A 7 -3.47 12.28 32.18
CA SER A 7 -3.54 10.91 31.69
C SER A 7 -2.75 10.85 30.37
N THR A 8 -1.54 10.36 30.41
CA THR A 8 -0.80 9.95 29.21
C THR A 8 -1.53 8.76 28.61
N ARG A 9 -2.30 9.00 27.54
CA ARG A 9 -2.80 7.93 26.68
C ARG A 9 -1.58 7.11 26.24
N GLY A 10 -1.65 5.81 26.54
CA GLY A 10 -0.60 4.86 26.24
C GLY A 10 -0.27 4.87 24.75
N GLY A 11 0.78 5.57 24.39
CA GLY A 11 1.45 5.39 23.10
C GLY A 11 2.11 4.02 23.15
N SER A 12 1.58 3.05 22.41
CA SER A 12 2.29 1.81 22.14
C SER A 12 3.69 2.20 21.66
N ALA A 13 4.73 1.72 22.33
CA ALA A 13 6.11 1.98 21.96
C ALA A 13 6.33 1.64 20.49
N VAL A 14 7.12 2.46 19.78
CA VAL A 14 7.56 2.11 18.43
C VAL A 14 8.33 0.81 18.55
N PRO A 15 8.00 -0.26 17.78
CA PRO A 15 8.78 -1.48 17.83
C PRO A 15 10.24 -1.17 17.53
N ASP A 16 11.12 -1.51 18.47
CA ASP A 16 12.56 -1.35 18.29
C ASP A 16 13.07 -2.55 17.48
N GLY A 17 13.75 -2.29 16.39
CA GLY A 17 14.36 -3.33 15.60
C GLY A 17 14.60 -2.95 14.14
N PRO A 18 15.41 -3.73 13.44
CA PRO A 18 15.63 -3.53 12.02
C PRO A 18 14.32 -3.79 11.23
N VAL A 19 14.03 -2.93 10.29
CA VAL A 19 12.91 -3.14 9.38
C VAL A 19 13.30 -4.19 8.33
N GLY A 20 12.57 -5.30 8.26
CA GLY A 20 12.65 -6.30 7.20
C GLY A 20 11.64 -6.02 6.08
N ILE A 21 12.00 -6.36 4.83
CA ILE A 21 11.04 -6.40 3.70
C ILE A 21 11.02 -7.83 3.18
N ARG A 22 9.83 -8.39 3.03
CA ARG A 22 9.61 -9.72 2.47
C ARG A 22 8.25 -9.83 1.80
N GLU A 23 8.05 -10.88 1.04
CA GLU A 23 6.73 -11.27 0.57
C GLU A 23 5.85 -11.67 1.76
N ALA A 24 4.58 -11.29 1.69
CA ALA A 24 3.59 -11.64 2.68
C ALA A 24 3.10 -13.07 2.51
N THR A 25 2.75 -13.68 3.62
CA THR A 25 2.07 -14.98 3.67
C THR A 25 0.68 -14.83 4.28
N LEU A 26 -0.12 -15.88 4.25
CA LEU A 26 -1.44 -15.88 4.91
C LEU A 26 -1.36 -15.59 6.41
N ALA A 27 -0.23 -15.92 7.04
CA ALA A 27 0.00 -15.61 8.45
C ALA A 27 0.07 -14.11 8.76
N ASP A 28 0.32 -13.27 7.73
CA ASP A 28 0.36 -11.81 7.89
C ASP A 28 -1.03 -11.15 7.84
N ASN A 29 -2.10 -11.93 7.63
CA ASN A 29 -3.45 -11.42 7.46
C ASN A 29 -3.86 -10.42 8.56
N GLU A 30 -3.75 -10.81 9.82
CA GLU A 30 -4.13 -9.96 10.96
C GLU A 30 -3.31 -8.66 11.01
N GLY A 31 -2.00 -8.75 10.76
CA GLY A 31 -1.12 -7.58 10.71
C GLY A 31 -1.49 -6.62 9.57
N LEU A 32 -1.83 -7.15 8.39
CA LEU A 32 -2.28 -6.38 7.24
C LEU A 32 -3.62 -5.70 7.47
N LEU A 33 -4.57 -6.40 8.12
CA LEU A 33 -5.86 -5.83 8.52
C LEU A 33 -5.66 -4.71 9.55
N ALA A 34 -4.83 -4.93 10.57
CA ALA A 34 -4.50 -3.91 11.56
C ALA A 34 -3.86 -2.67 10.92
N LEU A 35 -2.89 -2.86 10.02
CA LEU A 35 -2.27 -1.77 9.24
C LEU A 35 -3.31 -1.02 8.42
N THR A 36 -4.25 -1.73 7.76
CA THR A 36 -5.30 -1.11 6.95
C THR A 36 -6.22 -0.24 7.79
N ARG A 37 -6.60 -0.68 8.98
CA ARG A 37 -7.41 0.11 9.94
C ARG A 37 -6.65 1.36 10.42
N ALA A 38 -5.34 1.26 10.61
CA ALA A 38 -4.49 2.37 11.07
C ALA A 38 -4.16 3.40 9.97
N THR A 39 -4.40 3.07 8.70
CA THR A 39 -4.00 3.88 7.54
C THR A 39 -5.16 4.15 6.57
N PRO A 40 -6.21 4.87 6.99
CA PRO A 40 -7.27 5.28 6.08
C PRO A 40 -6.70 6.15 4.95
N MET A 41 -7.26 6.05 3.75
CA MET A 41 -6.85 6.91 2.63
C MET A 41 -7.28 8.33 2.93
N ALA A 42 -6.29 9.23 2.98
CA ALA A 42 -6.54 10.66 3.09
C ALA A 42 -6.91 11.23 1.71
N GLY A 43 -7.91 12.10 1.67
CA GLY A 43 -8.38 12.79 0.48
C GLY A 43 -9.45 13.80 0.89
N LYS A 44 -10.16 14.36 -0.08
CA LYS A 44 -11.34 15.22 0.18
C LYS A 44 -12.42 14.48 0.98
N VAL A 45 -12.50 13.17 0.80
CA VAL A 45 -13.31 12.25 1.59
C VAL A 45 -12.37 11.17 2.11
N ALA A 46 -12.42 10.89 3.42
CA ALA A 46 -11.68 9.77 3.99
C ALA A 46 -12.34 8.46 3.51
N LEU A 47 -11.61 7.69 2.73
CA LEU A 47 -12.08 6.41 2.23
C LEU A 47 -11.33 5.27 2.93
N ARG A 48 -12.06 4.31 3.47
CA ARG A 48 -11.51 3.06 3.98
C ARG A 48 -12.14 1.91 3.21
N ILE A 49 -11.31 1.12 2.55
CA ILE A 49 -11.75 -0.15 1.98
C ILE A 49 -11.67 -1.18 3.10
N ASP A 50 -12.82 -1.70 3.51
CA ASP A 50 -12.86 -2.77 4.49
C ASP A 50 -12.40 -4.08 3.85
N ARG A 51 -11.42 -4.72 4.48
CA ARG A 51 -10.81 -5.96 4.03
C ARG A 51 -11.10 -7.13 4.97
N ASP A 52 -11.83 -6.88 6.07
CA ASP A 52 -12.16 -7.92 7.04
C ASP A 52 -13.06 -9.01 6.40
N PRO A 53 -12.87 -10.27 6.74
CA PRO A 53 -11.83 -10.84 7.60
C PRO A 53 -10.54 -11.24 6.86
N ASP A 54 -10.47 -11.05 5.55
CA ASP A 54 -9.40 -11.55 4.70
C ASP A 54 -8.84 -10.46 3.79
N PHE A 55 -7.66 -9.97 4.12
CA PHE A 55 -6.96 -8.96 3.34
C PHE A 55 -6.71 -9.40 1.89
N PHE A 56 -6.47 -10.67 1.65
CA PHE A 56 -6.10 -11.21 0.35
C PHE A 56 -7.30 -11.49 -0.57
N ALA A 57 -8.53 -11.52 -0.03
CA ALA A 57 -9.73 -11.85 -0.79
C ALA A 57 -9.90 -10.98 -2.05
N LEU A 58 -9.80 -9.67 -1.90
CA LEU A 58 -9.94 -8.75 -3.03
C LEU A 58 -8.80 -8.90 -4.05
N LEU A 59 -7.59 -9.23 -3.59
CA LEU A 59 -6.45 -9.45 -4.47
C LEU A 59 -6.65 -10.69 -5.33
N ARG A 60 -7.11 -11.80 -4.73
CA ARG A 60 -7.45 -13.04 -5.48
C ARG A 60 -8.51 -12.80 -6.57
N MET A 61 -9.46 -11.91 -6.33
CA MET A 61 -10.45 -11.53 -7.34
C MET A 61 -9.86 -10.71 -8.50
N ARG A 62 -8.74 -10.04 -8.26
CA ARG A 62 -8.07 -9.20 -9.27
C ARG A 62 -7.14 -9.99 -10.20
N GLY A 63 -6.73 -11.20 -9.82
CA GLY A 63 -5.84 -12.07 -10.58
C GLY A 63 -4.70 -12.62 -9.73
N GLU A 64 -3.64 -13.09 -10.38
CA GLU A 64 -2.40 -13.47 -9.71
C GLU A 64 -1.84 -12.25 -8.98
N SER A 65 -1.51 -12.40 -7.71
CA SER A 65 -1.14 -11.24 -6.90
C SER A 65 0.00 -11.54 -5.94
N VAL A 66 0.78 -10.51 -5.67
CA VAL A 66 1.85 -10.49 -4.69
C VAL A 66 1.63 -9.34 -3.71
N VAL A 67 1.99 -9.57 -2.46
CA VAL A 67 2.01 -8.55 -1.41
C VAL A 67 3.39 -8.55 -0.78
N TYR A 68 4.03 -7.39 -0.70
CA TYR A 68 5.22 -7.21 0.11
C TYR A 68 4.87 -6.51 1.41
N VAL A 69 5.44 -6.97 2.51
CA VAL A 69 5.29 -6.37 3.84
C VAL A 69 6.62 -5.85 4.35
N ALA A 70 6.55 -4.75 5.07
CA ALA A 70 7.61 -4.27 5.94
C ALA A 70 7.29 -4.71 7.36
N THR A 71 8.22 -5.37 8.03
CA THR A 71 8.07 -5.82 9.42
C THR A 71 9.11 -5.17 10.31
N CYS A 72 8.72 -4.83 11.54
CA CYS A 72 9.61 -4.31 12.58
C CYS A 72 9.19 -4.93 13.91
N GLY A 73 10.12 -5.56 14.65
CA GLY A 73 9.79 -6.25 15.89
C GLY A 73 8.71 -7.32 15.76
N GLY A 74 8.57 -7.95 14.59
CA GLY A 74 7.52 -8.94 14.29
C GLY A 74 6.17 -8.34 13.85
N GLU A 75 5.96 -7.03 13.97
CA GLU A 75 4.73 -6.35 13.54
C GLU A 75 4.80 -5.92 12.07
N VAL A 76 3.67 -6.00 11.34
CA VAL A 76 3.52 -5.44 9.99
C VAL A 76 3.37 -3.93 10.09
N VAL A 77 4.34 -3.20 9.56
CA VAL A 77 4.41 -1.73 9.64
C VAL A 77 4.29 -1.03 8.27
N GLY A 78 4.23 -1.81 7.20
CA GLY A 78 3.98 -1.30 5.85
C GLY A 78 3.62 -2.42 4.89
N CYS A 79 2.97 -2.09 3.79
CA CYS A 79 2.71 -3.03 2.69
C CYS A 79 2.59 -2.32 1.34
N ILE A 80 2.73 -3.12 0.28
CA ILE A 80 2.39 -2.79 -1.10
C ILE A 80 1.92 -4.06 -1.80
N SER A 81 0.98 -3.95 -2.73
CA SER A 81 0.49 -5.09 -3.51
C SER A 81 0.58 -4.85 -5.00
N ALA A 82 0.66 -5.92 -5.77
CA ALA A 82 0.39 -5.93 -7.20
C ALA A 82 -0.52 -7.11 -7.55
N ALA A 83 -1.43 -6.88 -8.50
CA ALA A 83 -2.25 -7.92 -9.12
C ALA A 83 -2.01 -7.90 -10.63
N LEU A 84 -1.62 -9.05 -11.18
CA LEU A 84 -1.29 -9.23 -12.60
C LEU A 84 -2.55 -9.58 -13.38
N ARG A 85 -2.73 -8.94 -14.53
CA ARG A 85 -3.88 -9.15 -15.42
C ARG A 85 -3.46 -9.07 -16.87
N THR A 86 -4.09 -9.87 -17.71
CA THR A 86 -4.04 -9.63 -19.16
C THR A 86 -4.93 -8.44 -19.49
N VAL A 87 -4.35 -7.48 -20.19
CA VAL A 87 -5.02 -6.30 -20.74
C VAL A 87 -4.74 -6.22 -22.23
N TYR A 88 -5.52 -5.42 -22.98
CA TYR A 88 -5.26 -5.18 -24.40
C TYR A 88 -4.69 -3.78 -24.58
N ILE A 89 -3.48 -3.69 -25.12
CA ILE A 89 -2.79 -2.43 -25.44
C ILE A 89 -2.57 -2.39 -26.94
N CYS A 90 -3.12 -1.39 -27.60
CA CYS A 90 -3.07 -1.27 -29.08
C CYS A 90 -3.55 -2.53 -29.81
N GLY A 91 -4.51 -3.26 -29.25
CA GLY A 91 -5.06 -4.48 -29.83
C GLY A 91 -4.29 -5.76 -29.55
N ALA A 92 -3.15 -5.71 -28.88
CA ALA A 92 -2.38 -6.88 -28.45
C ALA A 92 -2.59 -7.20 -26.98
N PRO A 93 -2.65 -8.49 -26.59
CA PRO A 93 -2.72 -8.88 -25.18
C PRO A 93 -1.35 -8.66 -24.51
N GLU A 94 -1.36 -7.97 -23.39
CA GLU A 94 -0.19 -7.66 -22.57
C GLU A 94 -0.47 -7.99 -21.10
N THR A 95 0.56 -8.36 -20.35
CA THR A 95 0.43 -8.49 -18.89
C THR A 95 0.68 -7.14 -18.23
N ALA A 96 -0.29 -6.65 -17.49
CA ALA A 96 -0.17 -5.43 -16.72
C ALA A 96 -0.36 -5.69 -15.23
N ALA A 97 0.33 -4.92 -14.40
CA ALA A 97 0.21 -4.95 -12.95
C ALA A 97 -0.65 -3.78 -12.43
N TYR A 98 -1.71 -4.09 -11.72
CA TYR A 98 -2.38 -3.11 -10.86
C TYR A 98 -1.63 -3.00 -9.54
N VAL A 99 -0.96 -1.87 -9.32
CA VAL A 99 -0.22 -1.60 -8.08
C VAL A 99 -1.12 -0.86 -7.09
N GLY A 100 -1.25 -1.41 -5.90
CA GLY A 100 -2.13 -0.87 -4.87
C GLY A 100 -1.65 -1.09 -3.45
N ASP A 101 -2.52 -0.78 -2.49
CA ASP A 101 -2.33 -1.03 -1.05
C ASP A 101 -1.00 -0.49 -0.47
N MET A 102 -0.42 0.56 -1.09
CA MET A 102 0.76 1.21 -0.52
C MET A 102 0.38 1.87 0.81
N LYS A 103 0.87 1.30 1.90
CA LYS A 103 0.61 1.74 3.26
C LYS A 103 1.89 1.70 4.08
N VAL A 104 2.09 2.72 4.89
CA VAL A 104 3.14 2.74 5.93
C VAL A 104 2.48 3.25 7.22
N HIS A 105 2.67 2.52 8.30
CA HIS A 105 2.09 2.88 9.58
C HIS A 105 2.53 4.30 9.99
N PRO A 106 1.63 5.17 10.53
CA PRO A 106 1.93 6.57 10.82
C PRO A 106 3.17 6.80 11.70
N ARG A 107 3.45 5.88 12.62
CA ARG A 107 4.66 5.93 13.48
C ARG A 107 5.98 5.86 12.68
N PHE A 108 5.96 5.36 11.46
CA PHE A 108 7.10 5.25 10.55
C PHE A 108 7.03 6.26 9.40
N SER A 109 6.21 7.31 9.54
CA SER A 109 6.12 8.39 8.54
C SER A 109 7.48 9.06 8.35
N GLY A 110 7.85 9.32 7.09
CA GLY A 110 9.16 9.89 6.73
C GLY A 110 10.32 8.88 6.70
N SER A 111 10.07 7.61 7.06
CA SER A 111 11.08 6.55 6.92
C SER A 111 11.26 6.13 5.45
N ARG A 112 12.31 5.32 5.18
CA ARG A 112 12.58 4.76 3.85
C ARG A 112 11.75 3.49 3.54
N ILE A 113 10.76 3.13 4.38
CA ILE A 113 9.96 1.91 4.22
C ILE A 113 9.22 1.91 2.88
N ALA A 114 8.54 3.01 2.53
CA ALA A 114 7.82 3.12 1.26
C ALA A 114 8.74 2.85 0.06
N LEU A 115 9.94 3.47 0.05
CA LEU A 115 10.91 3.25 -1.01
C LEU A 115 11.35 1.79 -1.11
N ARG A 116 11.67 1.17 0.04
CA ARG A 116 12.11 -0.23 0.09
C ARG A 116 11.02 -1.20 -0.38
N LEU A 117 9.76 -0.94 -0.04
CA LEU A 117 8.60 -1.71 -0.52
C LEU A 117 8.44 -1.60 -2.04
N ILE A 118 8.56 -0.38 -2.59
CA ILE A 118 8.49 -0.16 -4.04
C ILE A 118 9.63 -0.87 -4.75
N GLN A 119 10.86 -0.78 -4.24
CA GLN A 119 12.01 -1.47 -4.82
C GLN A 119 11.84 -3.00 -4.82
N ALA A 120 11.29 -3.58 -3.75
CA ALA A 120 11.01 -5.02 -3.69
C ALA A 120 9.95 -5.42 -4.73
N LEU A 121 8.88 -4.65 -4.84
CA LEU A 121 7.84 -4.89 -5.84
C LEU A 121 8.38 -4.71 -7.27
N GLU A 122 9.18 -3.68 -7.52
CA GLU A 122 9.80 -3.46 -8.84
C GLU A 122 10.70 -4.63 -9.25
N ALA A 123 11.50 -5.16 -8.32
CA ALA A 123 12.33 -6.33 -8.56
C ALA A 123 11.48 -7.56 -8.95
N TYR A 124 10.36 -7.79 -8.26
CA TYR A 124 9.41 -8.84 -8.60
C TYR A 124 8.81 -8.63 -10.01
N LEU A 125 8.29 -7.44 -10.31
CA LEU A 125 7.66 -7.15 -11.61
C LEU A 125 8.64 -7.32 -12.76
N ARG A 126 9.88 -6.90 -12.60
CA ARG A 126 10.95 -7.14 -13.58
C ARG A 126 11.22 -8.64 -13.79
N SER A 127 11.28 -9.44 -12.72
CA SER A 127 11.46 -10.89 -12.83
C SER A 127 10.28 -11.59 -13.49
N ALA A 128 9.08 -11.03 -13.37
CA ALA A 128 7.86 -11.50 -14.01
C ALA A 128 7.68 -10.95 -15.45
N CYS A 129 8.66 -10.20 -15.97
CA CYS A 129 8.60 -9.57 -17.28
C CYS A 129 7.35 -8.68 -17.49
N VAL A 130 6.97 -7.93 -16.45
CA VAL A 130 5.82 -7.01 -16.49
C VAL A 130 6.32 -5.59 -16.69
N ASP A 131 6.07 -5.04 -17.88
CA ASP A 131 6.53 -3.70 -18.26
C ASP A 131 5.46 -2.62 -18.06
N VAL A 132 4.19 -3.01 -17.92
CA VAL A 132 3.08 -2.09 -17.78
C VAL A 132 2.51 -2.15 -16.37
N CYS A 133 2.55 -1.00 -15.69
CA CYS A 133 1.97 -0.85 -14.35
C CYS A 133 0.96 0.29 -14.34
N PHE A 134 -0.14 0.12 -13.62
CA PHE A 134 -1.11 1.18 -13.39
C PHE A 134 -1.58 1.19 -11.93
N SER A 135 -2.05 2.33 -11.48
CA SER A 135 -2.56 2.53 -10.14
C SER A 135 -3.70 3.53 -10.12
N VAL A 136 -4.55 3.45 -9.13
CA VAL A 136 -5.63 4.40 -8.88
C VAL A 136 -5.34 5.15 -7.59
N VAL A 137 -5.35 6.46 -7.67
CA VAL A 137 -5.08 7.35 -6.52
C VAL A 137 -6.31 8.20 -6.27
N ALA A 138 -6.77 8.25 -5.02
CA ALA A 138 -7.88 9.12 -4.63
C ALA A 138 -7.50 10.59 -4.82
N ASP A 139 -8.44 11.40 -5.36
CA ASP A 139 -8.22 12.84 -5.54
C ASP A 139 -7.95 13.50 -4.19
N GLY A 140 -6.90 14.34 -4.16
CA GLY A 140 -6.45 15.01 -2.93
C GLY A 140 -5.57 14.15 -2.01
N ASN A 141 -5.17 12.95 -2.40
CA ASN A 141 -4.18 12.16 -1.64
C ASN A 141 -2.76 12.69 -1.88
N LEU A 142 -2.45 13.80 -1.20
CA LEU A 142 -1.15 14.48 -1.33
C LEU A 142 0.04 13.65 -0.85
N ARG A 143 -0.20 12.61 -0.03
CA ARG A 143 0.87 11.71 0.47
C ARG A 143 1.34 10.73 -0.59
N ALA A 144 0.45 10.29 -1.48
CA ALA A 144 0.78 9.37 -2.56
C ALA A 144 1.46 10.08 -3.74
N MET A 145 1.08 11.32 -4.03
CA MET A 145 1.53 12.06 -5.23
C MET A 145 3.06 12.11 -5.42
N PRO A 146 3.89 12.34 -4.39
CA PRO A 146 5.35 12.35 -4.58
C PRO A 146 5.93 11.04 -5.10
N LEU A 147 5.30 9.90 -4.80
CA LEU A 147 5.73 8.58 -5.27
C LEU A 147 5.52 8.42 -6.78
N PHE A 148 4.53 9.12 -7.35
CA PHE A 148 4.21 9.06 -8.79
C PHE A 148 4.95 10.13 -9.62
N GLN A 149 5.64 11.06 -8.97
CA GLN A 149 6.34 12.17 -9.63
C GLN A 149 7.79 11.87 -10.00
N GLY A 150 8.26 10.64 -9.86
CA GLY A 150 9.64 10.25 -10.17
C GLY A 150 10.65 10.67 -9.10
N ARG A 151 10.21 10.89 -7.85
CA ARG A 151 11.11 11.18 -6.73
C ARG A 151 11.74 9.90 -6.18
N LEU A 152 12.89 10.03 -5.52
CA LEU A 152 13.59 8.94 -4.84
C LEU A 152 14.03 7.78 -5.76
N GLY A 153 14.23 8.04 -7.06
CA GLY A 153 14.62 7.01 -8.03
C GLY A 153 13.48 6.11 -8.51
N ILE A 154 12.23 6.42 -8.13
CA ILE A 154 11.04 5.72 -8.62
C ILE A 154 10.70 6.25 -10.01
N PRO A 155 10.34 5.40 -10.98
CA PRO A 155 9.90 5.86 -12.30
C PRO A 155 8.74 6.85 -12.22
N ARG A 156 8.74 7.85 -13.09
CA ARG A 156 7.63 8.79 -13.19
C ARG A 156 6.44 8.11 -13.85
N TRP A 157 5.27 8.25 -13.25
CA TRP A 157 4.02 7.73 -13.78
C TRP A 157 3.31 8.77 -14.65
N ALA A 158 2.75 8.32 -15.77
CA ALA A 158 1.94 9.17 -16.63
C ALA A 158 0.48 9.13 -16.17
N PRO A 159 -0.23 10.28 -16.06
CA PRO A 159 -1.65 10.29 -15.75
C PRO A 159 -2.45 9.78 -16.96
N LEU A 160 -3.28 8.77 -16.77
CA LEU A 160 -4.17 8.24 -17.82
C LEU A 160 -5.50 9.00 -17.90
N GLY A 161 -5.94 9.60 -16.80
CA GLY A 161 -7.20 10.33 -16.74
C GLY A 161 -7.80 10.38 -15.34
N ARG A 162 -9.01 10.93 -15.24
CA ARG A 162 -9.81 10.95 -14.03
C ARG A 162 -11.12 10.20 -14.28
N PHE A 163 -11.60 9.49 -13.28
CA PHE A 163 -12.90 8.84 -13.32
C PHE A 163 -13.61 9.02 -11.99
N LEU A 164 -14.93 9.00 -12.06
CA LEU A 164 -15.82 9.03 -10.90
C LEU A 164 -16.21 7.60 -10.53
N VAL A 165 -16.10 7.28 -9.23
CA VAL A 165 -16.67 6.06 -8.70
C VAL A 165 -17.98 6.43 -8.02
N SER A 166 -19.09 5.90 -8.54
CA SER A 166 -20.43 6.08 -7.97
C SER A 166 -20.90 4.75 -7.41
N GLY A 167 -21.44 4.74 -6.20
CA GLY A 167 -22.14 3.61 -5.61
C GLY A 167 -23.64 3.83 -5.67
N LEU A 168 -24.41 2.80 -6.03
CA LEU A 168 -25.84 2.76 -5.75
C LEU A 168 -26.02 2.28 -4.32
N LEU A 169 -26.75 3.06 -3.51
CA LEU A 169 -27.15 2.71 -2.15
C LEU A 169 -28.45 1.92 -2.17
#